data_f05c7ff6a7761daaa019699a74669c28
#
_entry.id   f05c7ff6a7761daaa019699a74669c28
#
_cell.length_a   1.000
_cell.length_b   1.000
_cell.length_c   1.000
_cell.angle_alpha   90.00
_cell.angle_beta   90.00
_cell.angle_gamma   90.00
#
_symmetry.space_group_name_H-M   'P 1'
#
loop_
_entity.id
_entity.type
_entity.pdbx_description
1 polymer ?
#
loop_
_entity_poly.entity_id
_entity_poly.type
_entity_poly.pdbx_seq_one_letter_code
_entity_poly.pdbx_strand_id
1 'polypeptide(L)'
;MIKMNTIIKPFIIFLIFICIGCKQIHNEIRKPNVILIMADDIGYEGLGINGSLSHSTPNLDALASNGVNFTNAIANPLCTPSRVKIMTGKYNYKNYDYFTHLNSSEKTFGNLFKENGYETAIVGKWQLNGLKISEIDQRIKEDNTRPYKFGFDEYCLWQLTKTKDFGERFANPLIEQNGKFLDRNKDLYGPDIVSDYAIDFIQRNKEKPFFLYYPMLLVHDPFVPTPDSKQWSNPNLRYKKNNLFFKDMVEYMDKIVGKIVHEIKAQGIEDNTLIMFVGDNGTNRNLVTKTVNGDVRGGKGNTITHGVHVPMIASWPTKIKKPVIYDSVVDLTDFYATFSDILNVANDSDGESLVGIFSGNKKNISETVTIYYDPKWSINVSNYRNIFTQNKRYKMYKNGEFYDMQSDILEENPLKEKDLSEKEKLIKEKLLKELSKFPSLTQLNLNESE
;
A
#
# COMPACT_ATOMS: atom_id res chain seq x y z
N MET A 1 -11.63 -106.53 -2.66
CA MET A 1 -11.71 -105.55 -1.59
C MET A 1 -10.51 -104.63 -1.73
N ILE A 2 -10.71 -103.52 -2.35
CA ILE A 2 -9.67 -102.48 -2.57
C ILE A 2 -10.19 -101.19 -1.88
N LYS A 3 -9.49 -100.73 -0.83
CA LYS A 3 -9.77 -99.46 -0.13
C LYS A 3 -9.13 -98.35 -0.90
N MET A 4 -9.96 -97.44 -1.41
CA MET A 4 -9.54 -96.17 -1.95
C MET A 4 -9.42 -95.11 -0.80
N ASN A 5 -8.18 -94.64 -0.57
CA ASN A 5 -7.92 -93.55 0.34
C ASN A 5 -8.05 -92.22 -0.44
N THR A 6 -9.04 -91.41 -0.10
CA THR A 6 -9.21 -90.04 -0.67
C THR A 6 -8.45 -89.08 0.21
N ILE A 7 -7.38 -88.48 -0.35
CA ILE A 7 -6.60 -87.38 0.28
C ILE A 7 -7.26 -86.07 -0.05
N ILE A 8 -7.84 -85.41 0.97
CA ILE A 8 -8.36 -84.03 0.91
C ILE A 8 -7.17 -83.11 1.15
N LYS A 9 -6.81 -82.30 0.12
CA LYS A 9 -5.84 -81.22 0.25
C LYS A 9 -6.56 -80.00 0.79
N PRO A 10 -6.07 -79.33 1.82
CA PRO A 10 -6.66 -78.02 2.25
C PRO A 10 -6.22 -76.93 1.30
N PHE A 11 -7.20 -76.24 0.75
CA PHE A 11 -7.03 -75.00 -0.05
C PHE A 11 -6.79 -73.86 0.94
N ILE A 12 -5.55 -73.38 1.04
CA ILE A 12 -5.22 -72.15 1.81
C ILE A 12 -5.61 -70.92 0.97
N ILE A 13 -6.71 -70.32 1.33
CA ILE A 13 -7.12 -69.04 0.76
C ILE A 13 -6.28 -67.93 1.43
N PHE A 14 -5.34 -67.35 0.67
CA PHE A 14 -4.55 -66.18 1.09
C PHE A 14 -5.38 -64.97 0.87
N LEU A 15 -6.03 -64.44 1.92
CA LEU A 15 -6.72 -63.15 1.91
C LEU A 15 -5.65 -62.06 1.93
N ILE A 16 -5.38 -61.43 0.78
CA ILE A 16 -4.56 -60.21 0.68
C ILE A 16 -5.44 -59.05 1.16
N PHE A 17 -5.24 -58.60 2.41
CA PHE A 17 -5.74 -57.33 2.89
C PHE A 17 -4.98 -56.20 2.18
N ILE A 18 -5.57 -55.62 1.13
CA ILE A 18 -5.13 -54.36 0.56
C ILE A 18 -5.57 -53.27 1.56
N CYS A 19 -4.67 -52.89 2.47
CA CYS A 19 -4.81 -51.66 3.24
C CYS A 19 -4.75 -50.46 2.27
N ILE A 20 -5.88 -50.07 1.74
CA ILE A 20 -6.05 -48.72 1.14
C ILE A 20 -5.95 -47.75 2.30
N GLY A 21 -4.73 -47.28 2.56
CA GLY A 21 -4.48 -46.13 3.42
C GLY A 21 -5.17 -44.92 2.82
N CYS A 22 -6.37 -44.61 3.27
CA CYS A 22 -6.93 -43.26 3.12
C CYS A 22 -5.93 -42.29 3.78
N LYS A 23 -5.01 -41.75 2.99
CA LYS A 23 -4.40 -40.48 3.39
C LYS A 23 -5.60 -39.50 3.57
N GLN A 24 -6.01 -39.30 4.80
CA GLN A 24 -6.75 -38.08 5.12
C GLN A 24 -5.87 -36.91 4.63
N ILE A 25 -6.25 -36.34 3.50
CA ILE A 25 -5.76 -35.03 3.09
C ILE A 25 -6.34 -34.09 4.15
N HIS A 26 -5.60 -33.89 5.25
CA HIS A 26 -5.78 -32.70 6.04
C HIS A 26 -5.46 -31.57 5.05
N ASN A 27 -6.50 -30.97 4.49
CA ASN A 27 -6.39 -29.63 3.94
C ASN A 27 -6.08 -28.72 5.13
N GLU A 28 -4.83 -28.72 5.59
CA GLU A 28 -4.33 -27.58 6.36
C GLU A 28 -4.59 -26.37 5.49
N ILE A 29 -5.45 -25.48 5.97
CA ILE A 29 -5.73 -24.21 5.27
C ILE A 29 -4.37 -23.50 5.21
N ARG A 30 -3.71 -23.60 4.05
CA ARG A 30 -2.40 -22.98 3.84
C ARG A 30 -2.56 -21.47 4.04
N LYS A 31 -1.82 -20.91 4.97
CA LYS A 31 -1.78 -19.45 5.18
C LYS A 31 -1.51 -18.74 3.85
N PRO A 32 -2.26 -17.71 3.48
CA PRO A 32 -2.05 -17.02 2.20
C PRO A 32 -0.74 -16.23 2.21
N ASN A 33 -0.10 -16.12 1.06
CA ASN A 33 0.92 -15.11 0.86
C ASN A 33 0.26 -13.74 0.76
N VAL A 34 0.94 -12.69 1.21
CA VAL A 34 0.43 -11.32 1.14
C VAL A 34 1.50 -10.40 0.55
N ILE A 35 1.13 -9.69 -0.49
CA ILE A 35 1.98 -8.67 -1.13
C ILE A 35 1.23 -7.35 -1.06
N LEU A 36 1.81 -6.37 -0.38
CA LEU A 36 1.33 -4.99 -0.33
C LEU A 36 2.26 -4.10 -1.15
N ILE A 37 1.78 -3.57 -2.26
CA ILE A 37 2.48 -2.62 -3.12
C ILE A 37 1.93 -1.23 -2.85
N MET A 38 2.79 -0.29 -2.44
CA MET A 38 2.40 1.09 -2.19
C MET A 38 3.18 2.01 -3.14
N ALA A 39 2.48 2.62 -4.09
CA ALA A 39 3.07 3.58 -5.01
C ALA A 39 3.26 4.95 -4.34
N ASP A 40 4.30 5.67 -4.75
CA ASP A 40 4.74 6.96 -4.20
C ASP A 40 4.25 8.09 -5.10
N ASP A 41 3.36 8.97 -4.60
CA ASP A 41 2.82 10.14 -5.29
C ASP A 41 1.92 9.85 -6.51
N ILE A 42 0.94 8.98 -6.38
CA ILE A 42 -0.05 8.75 -7.43
C ILE A 42 -1.48 8.85 -6.88
N GLY A 43 -2.26 9.79 -7.43
CA GLY A 43 -3.68 9.95 -7.15
C GLY A 43 -4.55 8.95 -7.91
N TYR A 44 -5.82 8.89 -7.55
CA TYR A 44 -6.83 8.01 -8.14
C TYR A 44 -6.87 8.12 -9.67
N GLU A 45 -6.73 9.33 -10.20
CA GLU A 45 -6.73 9.66 -11.62
C GLU A 45 -5.54 9.09 -12.42
N GLY A 46 -4.53 8.54 -11.74
CA GLY A 46 -3.30 8.06 -12.37
C GLY A 46 -3.45 6.72 -13.10
N LEU A 47 -4.50 5.94 -12.86
CA LEU A 47 -4.68 4.60 -13.44
C LEU A 47 -5.73 4.59 -14.59
N GLY A 48 -5.50 3.74 -15.59
CA GLY A 48 -6.43 3.54 -16.73
C GLY A 48 -7.81 3.08 -16.26
N ILE A 49 -7.90 2.09 -15.37
CA ILE A 49 -9.17 1.58 -14.82
C ILE A 49 -9.99 2.69 -14.12
N ASN A 50 -9.35 3.75 -13.65
CA ASN A 50 -9.99 4.88 -13.00
C ASN A 50 -10.25 6.06 -13.98
N GLY A 51 -10.04 5.84 -15.26
CA GLY A 51 -10.37 6.80 -16.32
C GLY A 51 -9.21 7.67 -16.81
N SER A 52 -7.95 7.38 -16.45
CA SER A 52 -6.79 8.08 -17.01
C SER A 52 -6.72 7.93 -18.52
N LEU A 53 -6.48 9.04 -19.22
CA LEU A 53 -6.17 9.11 -20.64
C LEU A 53 -4.70 9.48 -20.90
N SER A 54 -3.98 9.85 -19.85
CA SER A 54 -2.57 10.28 -19.91
C SER A 54 -1.59 9.11 -19.81
N HIS A 55 -1.97 8.05 -19.13
CA HIS A 55 -1.10 6.92 -18.79
C HIS A 55 -1.77 5.59 -19.13
N SER A 56 -0.96 4.59 -19.48
CA SER A 56 -1.40 3.21 -19.71
C SER A 56 -0.94 2.32 -18.57
N THR A 57 -1.90 1.66 -17.90
CA THR A 57 -1.62 0.79 -16.73
C THR A 57 -2.28 -0.59 -16.86
N PRO A 58 -1.99 -1.34 -17.97
CA PRO A 58 -2.72 -2.56 -18.30
C PRO A 58 -2.60 -3.67 -17.26
N ASN A 59 -1.50 -3.75 -16.52
CA ASN A 59 -1.30 -4.76 -15.48
C ASN A 59 -2.15 -4.47 -14.24
N LEU A 60 -2.18 -3.21 -13.78
CA LEU A 60 -3.04 -2.76 -12.70
C LEU A 60 -4.52 -2.81 -13.08
N ASP A 61 -4.85 -2.43 -14.31
CA ASP A 61 -6.21 -2.53 -14.86
C ASP A 61 -6.70 -3.98 -14.88
N ALA A 62 -5.82 -4.93 -15.24
CA ALA A 62 -6.12 -6.35 -15.21
C ALA A 62 -6.30 -6.89 -13.79
N LEU A 63 -5.47 -6.45 -12.82
CA LEU A 63 -5.66 -6.80 -11.41
C LEU A 63 -7.01 -6.32 -10.88
N ALA A 64 -7.38 -5.07 -11.17
CA ALA A 64 -8.66 -4.48 -10.77
C ALA A 64 -9.84 -5.20 -11.43
N SER A 65 -9.73 -5.51 -12.71
CA SER A 65 -10.78 -6.19 -13.48
C SER A 65 -11.00 -7.65 -13.07
N ASN A 66 -10.05 -8.27 -12.36
CA ASN A 66 -10.16 -9.62 -11.81
C ASN A 66 -10.19 -9.66 -10.28
N GLY A 67 -10.31 -8.51 -9.64
CA GLY A 67 -10.26 -8.35 -8.19
C GLY A 67 -11.32 -7.39 -7.66
N VAL A 68 -10.92 -6.58 -6.70
CA VAL A 68 -11.70 -5.46 -6.16
C VAL A 68 -11.03 -4.16 -6.57
N ASN A 69 -11.77 -3.29 -7.27
CA ASN A 69 -11.41 -1.89 -7.47
C ASN A 69 -12.11 -1.03 -6.41
N PHE A 70 -11.35 -0.41 -5.53
CA PHE A 70 -11.87 0.50 -4.50
C PHE A 70 -11.90 1.92 -5.07
N THR A 71 -13.09 2.48 -5.23
CA THR A 71 -13.23 3.78 -5.89
C THR A 71 -13.14 4.97 -4.94
N ASN A 72 -13.03 4.75 -3.62
CA ASN A 72 -12.96 5.80 -2.60
C ASN A 72 -11.97 5.45 -1.49
N ALA A 73 -10.73 5.12 -1.83
CA ALA A 73 -9.65 4.95 -0.87
C ALA A 73 -9.02 6.31 -0.54
N ILE A 74 -8.90 6.61 0.75
CA ILE A 74 -8.47 7.90 1.27
C ILE A 74 -7.17 7.75 2.05
N ALA A 75 -6.14 8.43 1.58
CA ALA A 75 -4.81 8.51 2.22
C ALA A 75 -4.60 9.85 2.91
N ASN A 76 -3.49 10.01 3.60
CA ASN A 76 -3.06 11.33 4.03
C ASN A 76 -2.48 12.12 2.83
N PRO A 77 -2.43 13.45 2.90
CA PRO A 77 -1.91 14.27 1.79
C PRO A 77 -0.43 14.08 1.46
N LEU A 78 0.34 13.44 2.35
CA LEU A 78 1.79 13.20 2.20
C LEU A 78 2.20 11.78 2.56
N CYS A 79 3.34 11.38 1.99
CA CYS A 79 3.88 10.02 2.09
C CYS A 79 4.17 9.56 3.53
N THR A 80 4.90 10.33 4.36
CA THR A 80 5.27 9.85 5.71
C THR A 80 4.05 9.62 6.61
N PRO A 81 3.09 10.57 6.77
CA PRO A 81 1.89 10.31 7.56
C PRO A 81 1.10 9.10 7.04
N SER A 82 0.97 8.92 5.72
CA SER A 82 0.30 7.74 5.13
C SER A 82 1.05 6.44 5.44
N ARG A 83 2.37 6.44 5.31
CA ARG A 83 3.22 5.26 5.57
C ARG A 83 3.20 4.85 7.04
N VAL A 84 3.30 5.81 7.97
CA VAL A 84 3.16 5.54 9.40
C VAL A 84 1.78 5.01 9.72
N LYS A 85 0.72 5.59 9.14
CA LYS A 85 -0.67 5.18 9.33
C LYS A 85 -0.92 3.74 8.85
N ILE A 86 -0.55 3.42 7.62
CA ILE A 86 -0.79 2.08 7.05
C ILE A 86 0.01 1.00 7.78
N MET A 87 1.26 1.28 8.16
CA MET A 87 2.13 0.32 8.84
C MET A 87 1.63 -0.03 10.25
N THR A 88 1.04 0.93 10.96
CA THR A 88 0.64 0.76 12.37
C THR A 88 -0.86 0.57 12.56
N GLY A 89 -1.67 0.86 11.53
CA GLY A 89 -3.14 0.81 11.63
C GLY A 89 -3.75 1.87 12.54
N LYS A 90 -3.01 2.93 12.90
CA LYS A 90 -3.45 3.95 13.86
C LYS A 90 -3.58 5.32 13.22
N TYR A 91 -4.50 6.13 13.71
CA TYR A 91 -4.60 7.54 13.34
C TYR A 91 -3.35 8.32 13.77
N ASN A 92 -2.92 9.29 12.94
CA ASN A 92 -1.64 9.97 13.12
C ASN A 92 -1.53 10.82 14.38
N TYR A 93 -2.60 11.19 15.06
CA TYR A 93 -2.49 11.84 16.37
C TYR A 93 -1.99 10.89 17.49
N LYS A 94 -2.00 9.58 17.23
CA LYS A 94 -1.54 8.54 18.17
C LYS A 94 -0.11 8.08 17.93
N ASN A 95 0.34 8.07 16.67
CA ASN A 95 1.53 7.33 16.22
C ASN A 95 2.57 8.17 15.46
N TYR A 96 2.28 9.47 15.21
CA TYR A 96 3.09 10.31 14.33
C TYR A 96 3.73 11.47 15.10
N ASP A 97 5.06 11.52 15.09
CA ASP A 97 5.86 12.53 15.77
C ASP A 97 6.54 13.52 14.82
N TYR A 98 7.29 13.05 13.83
CA TYR A 98 8.03 13.87 12.87
C TYR A 98 7.91 13.37 11.44
N PHE A 99 8.07 14.29 10.48
CA PHE A 99 8.18 13.90 9.07
C PHE A 99 9.42 13.03 8.85
N THR A 100 9.33 12.02 8.00
CA THR A 100 10.37 11.00 7.74
C THR A 100 10.78 10.15 8.95
N HIS A 101 9.95 10.06 10.00
CA HIS A 101 10.24 9.24 11.15
C HIS A 101 9.09 8.27 11.48
N LEU A 102 9.45 7.04 11.86
CA LEU A 102 8.56 6.06 12.49
C LEU A 102 9.08 5.80 13.89
N ASN A 103 8.27 6.07 14.90
CA ASN A 103 8.66 5.91 16.30
C ASN A 103 8.98 4.44 16.60
N SER A 104 10.10 4.20 17.29
CA SER A 104 10.59 2.85 17.60
C SER A 104 9.68 2.06 18.57
N SER A 105 8.76 2.74 19.27
CA SER A 105 7.77 2.11 20.14
C SER A 105 6.57 1.53 19.38
N GLU A 106 6.39 1.88 18.12
CA GLU A 106 5.26 1.42 17.34
C GLU A 106 5.44 -0.04 16.89
N LYS A 107 4.34 -0.79 16.98
CA LYS A 107 4.19 -2.11 16.36
C LYS A 107 3.61 -1.94 14.96
N THR A 108 4.14 -2.65 13.99
CA THR A 108 3.72 -2.56 12.59
C THR A 108 3.10 -3.87 12.10
N PHE A 109 2.47 -3.84 10.95
CA PHE A 109 2.02 -5.05 10.28
C PHE A 109 3.19 -6.04 9.99
N GLY A 110 4.43 -5.56 9.80
CA GLY A 110 5.60 -6.44 9.69
C GLY A 110 5.79 -7.30 10.93
N ASN A 111 5.71 -6.69 12.13
CA ASN A 111 5.73 -7.44 13.39
C ASN A 111 4.57 -8.42 13.47
N LEU A 112 3.36 -8.00 13.05
CA LEU A 112 2.17 -8.83 13.05
C LEU A 112 2.37 -10.11 12.22
N PHE A 113 2.86 -9.99 10.99
CA PHE A 113 3.14 -11.14 10.12
C PHE A 113 4.27 -12.02 10.65
N LYS A 114 5.39 -11.43 11.09
CA LYS A 114 6.54 -12.16 11.64
C LYS A 114 6.17 -12.99 12.87
N GLU A 115 5.43 -12.41 13.81
CA GLU A 115 4.96 -13.09 15.01
C GLU A 115 4.00 -14.25 14.70
N ASN A 116 3.38 -14.24 13.52
CA ASN A 116 2.50 -15.29 13.04
C ASN A 116 3.18 -16.27 12.06
N GLY A 117 4.52 -16.29 12.03
CA GLY A 117 5.30 -17.31 11.32
C GLY A 117 5.36 -17.13 9.80
N TYR A 118 5.32 -15.87 9.34
CA TYR A 118 5.59 -15.52 7.95
C TYR A 118 7.06 -15.15 7.76
N GLU A 119 7.61 -15.48 6.60
CA GLU A 119 8.83 -14.85 6.11
C GLU A 119 8.49 -13.44 5.65
N THR A 120 9.25 -12.44 6.05
CA THR A 120 8.86 -11.04 5.86
C THR A 120 9.95 -10.22 5.18
N ALA A 121 9.58 -9.43 4.17
CA ALA A 121 10.50 -8.50 3.51
C ALA A 121 9.88 -7.12 3.30
N ILE A 122 10.74 -6.09 3.33
CA ILE A 122 10.43 -4.75 2.86
C ILE A 122 11.42 -4.33 1.78
N VAL A 123 10.89 -3.88 0.63
CA VAL A 123 11.74 -3.48 -0.51
C VAL A 123 11.29 -2.14 -1.08
N GLY A 124 12.20 -1.23 -1.39
CA GLY A 124 11.90 0.06 -2.01
C GLY A 124 12.24 1.27 -1.14
N LYS A 125 11.29 2.18 -0.93
CA LYS A 125 11.46 3.42 -0.17
C LYS A 125 11.31 3.17 1.33
N TRP A 126 12.34 3.52 2.11
CA TRP A 126 12.21 3.55 3.57
C TRP A 126 11.82 4.94 4.08
N GLN A 127 12.76 5.86 4.14
CA GLN A 127 12.55 7.26 4.56
C GLN A 127 11.80 7.41 5.91
N LEU A 128 12.18 6.59 6.92
CA LEU A 128 11.53 6.56 8.24
C LEU A 128 12.51 6.59 9.42
N ASN A 129 13.80 6.93 9.17
CA ASN A 129 14.81 7.09 10.23
C ASN A 129 14.97 8.54 10.73
N GLY A 130 14.19 9.49 10.22
CA GLY A 130 14.27 10.90 10.61
C GLY A 130 15.60 11.58 10.23
N LEU A 131 16.20 11.21 9.10
CA LEU A 131 17.57 11.58 8.72
C LEU A 131 17.85 13.09 8.75
N LYS A 132 16.83 13.92 8.44
CA LYS A 132 16.96 15.40 8.41
C LYS A 132 16.32 16.09 9.62
N ILE A 133 15.82 15.35 10.59
CA ILE A 133 15.13 15.91 11.76
C ILE A 133 16.13 16.07 12.90
N SER A 134 16.32 17.30 13.37
CA SER A 134 17.29 17.63 14.43
C SER A 134 17.01 16.91 15.73
N GLU A 135 15.73 16.74 16.08
CA GLU A 135 15.25 16.14 17.32
C GLU A 135 15.44 14.61 17.37
N ILE A 136 15.72 13.97 16.25
CA ILE A 136 15.95 12.52 16.22
C ILE A 136 17.42 12.23 16.53
N ASP A 137 17.65 11.32 17.49
CA ASP A 137 18.98 10.87 17.89
C ASP A 137 19.76 10.30 16.70
N GLN A 138 21.05 10.66 16.60
CA GLN A 138 21.92 10.22 15.51
C GLN A 138 22.03 8.68 15.44
N ARG A 139 21.96 8.00 16.59
CA ARG A 139 21.95 6.54 16.67
C ARG A 139 20.74 5.92 15.96
N ILE A 140 19.58 6.60 15.96
CA ILE A 140 18.39 6.17 15.22
C ILE A 140 18.58 6.41 13.72
N LYS A 141 19.14 7.56 13.35
CA LYS A 141 19.41 7.90 11.94
C LYS A 141 20.34 6.91 11.25
N GLU A 142 21.36 6.44 11.98
CA GLU A 142 22.39 5.52 11.49
C GLU A 142 22.04 4.04 11.69
N ASP A 143 20.93 3.73 12.35
CA ASP A 143 20.52 2.36 12.65
C ASP A 143 19.92 1.66 11.42
N ASN A 144 20.74 0.86 10.75
CA ASN A 144 20.32 0.03 9.61
C ASN A 144 19.60 -1.24 10.04
N THR A 145 19.44 -1.50 11.34
CA THR A 145 18.67 -2.64 11.86
C THR A 145 17.20 -2.31 12.09
N ARG A 146 16.79 -1.06 11.89
CA ARG A 146 15.39 -0.64 12.13
C ARG A 146 14.35 -1.45 11.35
N PRO A 147 14.55 -1.84 10.08
CA PRO A 147 13.58 -2.71 9.40
C PRO A 147 13.33 -4.03 10.15
N TYR A 148 14.36 -4.63 10.74
CA TYR A 148 14.22 -5.86 11.55
C TYR A 148 13.39 -5.61 12.83
N LYS A 149 13.54 -4.45 13.46
CA LYS A 149 12.75 -4.06 14.65
C LYS A 149 11.28 -3.90 14.32
N PHE A 150 10.96 -3.49 13.11
CA PHE A 150 9.61 -3.36 12.60
C PHE A 150 9.08 -4.64 11.93
N GLY A 151 9.72 -5.79 12.18
CA GLY A 151 9.22 -7.10 11.85
C GLY A 151 9.56 -7.61 10.46
N PHE A 152 10.52 -7.02 9.76
CA PHE A 152 10.99 -7.54 8.48
C PHE A 152 12.27 -8.37 8.68
N ASP A 153 12.32 -9.57 8.08
CA ASP A 153 13.47 -10.47 8.18
C ASP A 153 14.59 -10.05 7.24
N GLU A 154 14.25 -9.39 6.14
CA GLU A 154 15.19 -8.89 5.16
C GLU A 154 14.67 -7.61 4.46
N TYR A 155 15.60 -6.87 3.86
CA TYR A 155 15.25 -5.63 3.18
C TYR A 155 16.19 -5.27 2.03
N CYS A 156 15.65 -4.50 1.07
CA CYS A 156 16.41 -3.84 0.01
C CYS A 156 15.83 -2.42 -0.16
N LEU A 157 16.51 -1.40 0.39
CA LEU A 157 15.90 -0.10 0.65
C LEU A 157 16.71 1.07 0.14
N TRP A 158 16.00 2.08 -0.36
CA TRP A 158 16.53 3.42 -0.58
C TRP A 158 16.21 4.31 0.61
N GLN A 159 17.16 5.16 0.98
CA GLN A 159 17.06 6.19 2.03
C GLN A 159 16.75 5.58 3.42
N LEU A 160 17.50 4.53 3.79
CA LEU A 160 17.48 3.98 5.15
C LEU A 160 18.38 4.81 6.09
N THR A 161 19.71 4.80 5.86
CA THR A 161 20.68 5.48 6.75
C THR A 161 21.37 6.68 6.09
N LYS A 162 21.14 6.93 4.80
CA LYS A 162 21.68 8.07 4.05
C LYS A 162 20.56 8.82 3.32
N THR A 163 20.68 10.16 3.29
CA THR A 163 19.74 11.01 2.55
C THR A 163 19.98 10.92 1.04
N LYS A 164 19.03 11.44 0.25
CA LYS A 164 19.16 11.57 -1.21
C LYS A 164 20.40 12.35 -1.64
N ASP A 165 20.98 13.17 -0.76
CA ASP A 165 22.17 13.97 -1.05
C ASP A 165 23.44 13.10 -1.21
N PHE A 166 23.41 11.87 -0.68
CA PHE A 166 24.49 10.88 -0.83
C PHE A 166 24.31 9.94 -2.01
N GLY A 167 23.09 9.84 -2.56
CA GLY A 167 22.83 8.98 -3.71
C GLY A 167 21.43 9.02 -4.23
N GLU A 168 21.31 8.91 -5.54
CA GLU A 168 20.05 8.98 -6.29
C GLU A 168 19.11 7.82 -5.97
N ARG A 169 17.84 7.94 -6.37
CA ARG A 169 16.88 6.85 -6.28
C ARG A 169 16.67 6.11 -7.60
N PHE A 170 16.89 6.78 -8.71
CA PHE A 170 16.64 6.24 -10.05
C PHE A 170 17.95 5.78 -10.72
N ALA A 171 18.59 6.60 -11.58
CA ALA A 171 19.86 6.24 -12.16
C ALA A 171 20.99 6.29 -11.13
N ASN A 172 21.91 5.32 -11.16
CA ASN A 172 23.02 5.21 -10.21
C ASN A 172 22.56 5.21 -8.73
N PRO A 173 21.62 4.35 -8.35
CA PRO A 173 20.94 4.42 -7.07
C PRO A 173 21.85 4.07 -5.89
N LEU A 174 21.57 4.65 -4.73
CA LEU A 174 22.17 4.26 -3.46
C LEU A 174 21.18 3.38 -2.69
N ILE A 175 21.36 2.08 -2.79
CA ILE A 175 20.52 1.08 -2.16
C ILE A 175 21.27 0.38 -1.03
N GLU A 176 20.63 0.22 0.10
CA GLU A 176 21.10 -0.57 1.24
C GLU A 176 20.30 -1.86 1.35
N GLN A 177 21.01 -3.00 1.30
CA GLN A 177 20.42 -4.35 1.36
C GLN A 177 20.99 -5.10 2.56
N ASN A 178 20.13 -5.47 3.51
CA ASN A 178 20.48 -6.28 4.68
C ASN A 178 21.78 -5.80 5.39
N GLY A 179 21.88 -4.50 5.65
CA GLY A 179 22.99 -3.87 6.37
C GLY A 179 24.20 -3.49 5.50
N LYS A 180 24.13 -3.65 4.19
CA LYS A 180 25.24 -3.32 3.27
C LYS A 180 24.74 -2.44 2.12
N PHE A 181 25.50 -1.40 1.79
CA PHE A 181 25.27 -0.66 0.55
C PHE A 181 25.68 -1.52 -0.64
N LEU A 182 24.84 -1.54 -1.66
CA LEU A 182 25.18 -2.14 -2.95
C LEU A 182 26.17 -1.25 -3.71
N ASP A 183 27.00 -1.88 -4.54
CA ASP A 183 27.91 -1.17 -5.43
C ASP A 183 27.10 -0.30 -6.40
N ARG A 184 27.47 0.97 -6.47
CA ARG A 184 26.80 1.92 -7.37
C ARG A 184 27.22 1.69 -8.80
N ASN A 185 26.24 1.67 -9.70
CA ASN A 185 26.45 1.55 -11.12
C ASN A 185 25.53 2.51 -11.88
N LYS A 186 26.09 3.35 -12.73
CA LYS A 186 25.36 4.34 -13.54
C LYS A 186 24.36 3.72 -14.51
N ASP A 187 24.54 2.46 -14.88
CA ASP A 187 23.67 1.74 -15.80
C ASP A 187 22.49 1.04 -15.10
N LEU A 188 22.49 1.02 -13.76
CA LEU A 188 21.41 0.45 -12.97
C LEU A 188 20.32 1.48 -12.67
N TYR A 189 19.10 0.97 -12.62
CA TYR A 189 17.89 1.72 -12.26
C TYR A 189 17.37 1.24 -10.90
N GLY A 190 17.18 2.14 -9.96
CA GLY A 190 16.78 1.79 -8.59
C GLY A 190 15.51 0.97 -8.49
N PRO A 191 14.42 1.34 -9.19
CA PRO A 191 13.20 0.53 -9.20
C PRO A 191 13.39 -0.89 -9.70
N ASP A 192 14.35 -1.15 -10.64
CA ASP A 192 14.65 -2.52 -11.07
C ASP A 192 15.36 -3.31 -9.99
N ILE A 193 16.39 -2.73 -9.35
CA ILE A 193 17.13 -3.40 -8.26
C ILE A 193 16.15 -3.88 -7.16
N VAL A 194 15.27 -2.99 -6.71
CA VAL A 194 14.36 -3.34 -5.62
C VAL A 194 13.27 -4.30 -6.08
N SER A 195 12.80 -4.22 -7.34
CA SER A 195 11.81 -5.18 -7.87
C SER A 195 12.42 -6.56 -8.12
N ASP A 196 13.67 -6.63 -8.57
CA ASP A 196 14.37 -7.90 -8.77
C ASP A 196 14.63 -8.60 -7.42
N TYR A 197 14.94 -7.82 -6.36
CA TYR A 197 15.02 -8.36 -5.01
C TYR A 197 13.67 -8.87 -4.50
N ALA A 198 12.56 -8.17 -4.80
CA ALA A 198 11.23 -8.65 -4.47
C ALA A 198 10.91 -9.98 -5.16
N ILE A 199 11.28 -10.14 -6.43
CA ILE A 199 11.11 -11.37 -7.19
C ILE A 199 11.95 -12.51 -6.60
N ASP A 200 13.23 -12.27 -6.30
CA ASP A 200 14.10 -13.23 -5.63
C ASP A 200 13.53 -13.68 -4.28
N PHE A 201 12.99 -12.75 -3.47
CA PHE A 201 12.32 -13.07 -2.21
C PHE A 201 11.12 -13.99 -2.42
N ILE A 202 10.27 -13.73 -3.41
CA ILE A 202 9.11 -14.56 -3.75
C ILE A 202 9.57 -15.97 -4.13
N GLN A 203 10.56 -16.08 -5.00
CA GLN A 203 11.10 -17.37 -5.47
C GLN A 203 11.65 -18.22 -4.33
N ARG A 204 12.42 -17.62 -3.43
CA ARG A 204 13.01 -18.32 -2.27
C ARG A 204 11.98 -18.77 -1.25
N ASN A 205 10.83 -18.08 -1.15
CA ASN A 205 9.85 -18.32 -0.10
C ASN A 205 8.52 -18.92 -0.60
N LYS A 206 8.42 -19.35 -1.86
CA LYS A 206 7.17 -19.87 -2.46
C LYS A 206 6.53 -21.06 -1.72
N GLU A 207 7.31 -21.82 -0.98
CA GLU A 207 6.82 -22.99 -0.21
C GLU A 207 6.39 -22.63 1.22
N LYS A 208 6.61 -21.40 1.65
CA LYS A 208 6.27 -20.89 2.97
C LYS A 208 5.30 -19.71 2.85
N PRO A 209 4.49 -19.41 3.86
CA PRO A 209 3.72 -18.16 3.88
C PRO A 209 4.69 -16.99 3.99
N PHE A 210 4.51 -15.97 3.14
CA PHE A 210 5.33 -14.78 3.17
C PHE A 210 4.50 -13.49 3.12
N PHE A 211 5.07 -12.43 3.68
CA PHE A 211 4.59 -11.06 3.58
C PHE A 211 5.66 -10.19 2.93
N LEU A 212 5.32 -9.58 1.82
CA LEU A 212 6.15 -8.61 1.12
C LEU A 212 5.50 -7.24 1.15
N TYR A 213 6.13 -6.28 1.82
CA TYR A 213 5.77 -4.86 1.71
C TYR A 213 6.68 -4.18 0.70
N TYR A 214 6.09 -3.70 -0.40
CA TYR A 214 6.80 -3.02 -1.47
C TYR A 214 6.38 -1.54 -1.59
N PRO A 215 6.88 -0.66 -0.72
CA PRO A 215 6.78 0.79 -0.92
C PRO A 215 7.67 1.21 -2.09
N MET A 216 7.07 1.43 -3.25
CA MET A 216 7.77 1.72 -4.50
C MET A 216 8.57 3.03 -4.44
N LEU A 217 9.60 3.14 -5.28
CA LEU A 217 10.32 4.39 -5.54
C LEU A 217 9.59 5.27 -6.56
N LEU A 218 8.74 4.66 -7.39
CA LEU A 218 7.93 5.30 -8.42
C LEU A 218 6.57 5.71 -7.81
N VAL A 219 5.98 6.85 -8.20
CA VAL A 219 6.37 7.74 -9.30
C VAL A 219 6.78 9.14 -8.81
N HIS A 220 7.37 9.24 -7.64
CA HIS A 220 7.76 10.49 -6.98
C HIS A 220 8.80 11.26 -7.79
N ASP A 221 8.74 12.60 -7.77
CA ASP A 221 9.77 13.46 -8.36
C ASP A 221 11.21 13.15 -7.81
N PRO A 222 12.26 13.47 -8.57
CA PRO A 222 12.27 14.17 -9.86
C PRO A 222 11.80 13.26 -11.01
N PHE A 223 10.97 13.81 -11.91
CA PHE A 223 10.54 13.06 -13.10
C PHE A 223 11.69 12.98 -14.09
N VAL A 224 12.20 11.77 -14.27
CA VAL A 224 13.39 11.47 -15.06
C VAL A 224 13.13 10.28 -15.99
N PRO A 225 13.95 10.09 -17.04
CA PRO A 225 13.83 8.93 -17.91
C PRO A 225 13.87 7.60 -17.14
N THR A 226 13.05 6.65 -17.59
CA THR A 226 13.10 5.24 -17.20
C THR A 226 13.93 4.44 -18.21
N PRO A 227 14.31 3.19 -17.95
CA PRO A 227 14.96 2.32 -18.93
C PRO A 227 14.21 2.15 -20.26
N ASP A 228 12.88 2.33 -20.26
CA ASP A 228 12.07 2.28 -21.47
C ASP A 228 11.98 3.62 -22.23
N SER A 229 12.44 4.72 -21.62
CA SER A 229 12.51 6.03 -22.29
C SER A 229 13.67 6.09 -23.27
N LYS A 230 13.45 6.72 -24.44
CA LYS A 230 14.48 6.91 -25.48
C LYS A 230 15.74 7.58 -24.94
N GLN A 231 15.60 8.46 -23.95
CA GLN A 231 16.69 9.23 -23.34
C GLN A 231 17.60 8.35 -22.45
N TRP A 232 17.15 7.20 -22.01
CA TRP A 232 17.91 6.32 -21.11
C TRP A 232 19.20 5.80 -21.75
N SER A 233 19.21 5.57 -23.06
CA SER A 233 20.38 5.09 -23.80
C SER A 233 21.56 6.06 -23.72
N ASN A 234 21.32 7.37 -23.47
CA ASN A 234 22.35 8.37 -23.27
C ASN A 234 22.54 8.64 -21.75
N PRO A 235 23.68 8.22 -21.16
CA PRO A 235 23.94 8.39 -19.72
C PRO A 235 23.80 9.82 -19.22
N ASN A 236 24.11 10.83 -20.04
CA ASN A 236 24.00 12.24 -19.67
C ASN A 236 22.54 12.73 -19.59
N LEU A 237 21.59 12.02 -20.19
CA LEU A 237 20.18 12.39 -20.19
C LEU A 237 19.38 11.68 -19.08
N ARG A 238 19.92 10.66 -18.42
CA ARG A 238 19.24 9.88 -17.36
C ARG A 238 18.83 10.73 -16.15
N TYR A 239 19.46 11.88 -15.96
CA TYR A 239 19.15 12.82 -14.88
C TYR A 239 18.32 14.03 -15.34
N LYS A 240 17.92 14.05 -16.62
CA LYS A 240 17.14 15.16 -17.17
C LYS A 240 15.75 15.21 -16.55
N LYS A 241 15.49 16.24 -15.78
CA LYS A 241 14.18 16.47 -15.13
C LYS A 241 13.19 17.09 -16.11
N ASN A 242 12.04 16.48 -16.30
CA ASN A 242 10.93 17.02 -17.08
C ASN A 242 9.62 16.33 -16.68
N ASN A 243 8.54 17.12 -16.48
CA ASN A 243 7.22 16.60 -16.16
C ASN A 243 6.67 15.58 -17.20
N LEU A 244 7.13 15.63 -18.43
CA LEU A 244 6.76 14.66 -19.47
C LEU A 244 7.19 13.22 -19.14
N PHE A 245 8.25 13.03 -18.34
CA PHE A 245 8.68 11.71 -17.90
C PHE A 245 7.78 11.09 -16.83
N PHE A 246 6.84 11.85 -16.27
CA PHE A 246 5.86 11.29 -15.35
C PHE A 246 5.07 10.15 -15.98
N LYS A 247 4.66 10.32 -17.25
CA LYS A 247 4.01 9.26 -18.04
C LYS A 247 4.89 8.01 -18.11
N ASP A 248 6.16 8.16 -18.49
CA ASP A 248 7.10 7.04 -18.61
C ASP A 248 7.25 6.32 -17.25
N MET A 249 7.30 7.08 -16.15
CA MET A 249 7.44 6.54 -14.79
C MET A 249 6.18 5.79 -14.33
N VAL A 250 4.97 6.26 -14.66
CA VAL A 250 3.71 5.56 -14.35
C VAL A 250 3.63 4.25 -15.13
N GLU A 251 3.94 4.27 -16.42
CA GLU A 251 3.93 3.08 -17.27
C GLU A 251 5.00 2.06 -16.84
N TYR A 252 6.15 2.55 -16.36
CA TYR A 252 7.20 1.68 -15.80
C TYR A 252 6.81 1.09 -14.45
N MET A 253 6.11 1.84 -13.60
CA MET A 253 5.51 1.34 -12.36
C MET A 253 4.56 0.17 -12.65
N ASP A 254 3.66 0.34 -13.60
CA ASP A 254 2.73 -0.71 -14.03
C ASP A 254 3.46 -1.94 -14.57
N LYS A 255 4.51 -1.76 -15.37
CA LYS A 255 5.39 -2.83 -15.86
C LYS A 255 6.00 -3.64 -14.71
N ILE A 256 6.49 -2.96 -13.66
CA ILE A 256 7.04 -3.63 -12.47
C ILE A 256 5.96 -4.43 -11.73
N VAL A 257 4.76 -3.88 -11.59
CA VAL A 257 3.63 -4.64 -11.01
C VAL A 257 3.35 -5.88 -11.86
N GLY A 258 3.37 -5.74 -13.18
CA GLY A 258 3.24 -6.87 -14.12
C GLY A 258 4.32 -7.94 -13.93
N LYS A 259 5.58 -7.57 -13.67
CA LYS A 259 6.67 -8.52 -13.37
C LYS A 259 6.36 -9.34 -12.12
N ILE A 260 5.88 -8.70 -11.05
CA ILE A 260 5.53 -9.38 -9.78
C ILE A 260 4.35 -10.34 -10.00
N VAL A 261 3.29 -9.90 -10.68
CA VAL A 261 2.12 -10.73 -10.99
C VAL A 261 2.51 -11.93 -11.84
N HIS A 262 3.37 -11.72 -12.85
CA HIS A 262 3.88 -12.79 -13.69
C HIS A 262 4.66 -13.83 -12.87
N GLU A 263 5.53 -13.36 -11.96
CA GLU A 263 6.31 -14.26 -11.10
C GLU A 263 5.43 -15.12 -10.20
N ILE A 264 4.42 -14.53 -9.55
CA ILE A 264 3.44 -15.25 -8.73
C ILE A 264 2.75 -16.38 -9.53
N LYS A 265 2.39 -16.10 -10.78
CA LYS A 265 1.82 -17.10 -11.70
C LYS A 265 2.85 -18.17 -12.09
N ALA A 266 4.07 -17.76 -12.44
CA ALA A 266 5.15 -18.69 -12.82
C ALA A 266 5.52 -19.67 -11.70
N GLN A 267 5.42 -19.21 -10.45
CA GLN A 267 5.65 -20.07 -9.26
C GLN A 267 4.41 -20.92 -8.88
N GLY A 268 3.26 -20.75 -9.54
CA GLY A 268 2.03 -21.51 -9.26
C GLY A 268 1.40 -21.20 -7.90
N ILE A 269 1.61 -20.01 -7.35
CA ILE A 269 1.11 -19.59 -6.03
C ILE A 269 0.04 -18.48 -6.11
N GLU A 270 -0.43 -18.15 -7.32
CA GLU A 270 -1.40 -17.07 -7.57
C GLU A 270 -2.68 -17.23 -6.73
N ASP A 271 -3.23 -18.45 -6.73
CA ASP A 271 -4.49 -18.74 -6.05
C ASP A 271 -4.44 -18.46 -4.54
N ASN A 272 -3.28 -18.68 -3.91
CA ASN A 272 -3.07 -18.49 -2.48
C ASN A 272 -2.31 -17.21 -2.14
N THR A 273 -2.33 -16.21 -3.03
CA THR A 273 -1.65 -14.92 -2.82
C THR A 273 -2.64 -13.77 -2.90
N LEU A 274 -2.70 -12.98 -1.83
CA LEU A 274 -3.37 -11.67 -1.82
C LEU A 274 -2.36 -10.61 -2.30
N ILE A 275 -2.68 -9.94 -3.40
CA ILE A 275 -1.95 -8.76 -3.87
C ILE A 275 -2.83 -7.54 -3.61
N MET A 276 -2.30 -6.55 -2.88
CA MET A 276 -2.94 -5.25 -2.68
C MET A 276 -2.05 -4.15 -3.24
N PHE A 277 -2.64 -3.24 -4.01
CA PHE A 277 -1.99 -2.03 -4.53
C PHE A 277 -2.69 -0.80 -3.98
N VAL A 278 -1.93 0.23 -3.57
CA VAL A 278 -2.46 1.50 -3.07
C VAL A 278 -1.51 2.65 -3.34
N GLY A 279 -2.03 3.86 -3.60
CA GLY A 279 -1.24 5.10 -3.59
C GLY A 279 -1.03 5.62 -2.16
N ASP A 280 0.09 6.27 -1.88
CA ASP A 280 0.36 6.83 -0.54
C ASP A 280 -0.21 8.25 -0.35
N ASN A 281 -0.37 9.00 -1.41
CA ASN A 281 -1.02 10.32 -1.48
C ASN A 281 -1.30 10.72 -2.93
N GLY A 282 -2.01 11.82 -3.13
CA GLY A 282 -2.32 12.34 -4.46
C GLY A 282 -1.08 12.72 -5.28
N THR A 283 -1.29 12.84 -6.59
CA THR A 283 -0.27 13.21 -7.57
C THR A 283 0.35 14.58 -7.28
N ASN A 284 1.61 14.78 -7.68
CA ASN A 284 2.33 16.06 -7.55
C ASN A 284 1.54 17.23 -8.17
N ARG A 285 1.44 18.35 -7.44
CA ARG A 285 0.66 19.54 -7.81
C ARG A 285 1.05 20.21 -9.14
N ASN A 286 2.25 19.93 -9.64
CA ASN A 286 2.73 20.48 -10.90
C ASN A 286 2.29 19.68 -12.13
N LEU A 287 1.56 18.58 -11.93
CA LEU A 287 1.08 17.69 -12.96
C LEU A 287 -0.41 17.84 -13.20
N VAL A 288 -0.82 17.57 -14.43
CA VAL A 288 -2.22 17.48 -14.84
C VAL A 288 -2.41 16.18 -15.58
N THR A 289 -3.32 15.35 -15.09
CA THR A 289 -3.73 14.10 -15.72
C THR A 289 -5.02 14.34 -16.51
N LYS A 290 -5.03 14.00 -17.81
CA LYS A 290 -6.27 13.97 -18.59
C LYS A 290 -7.05 12.72 -18.25
N THR A 291 -8.34 12.87 -17.98
CA THR A 291 -9.23 11.76 -17.66
C THR A 291 -10.50 11.83 -18.50
N VAL A 292 -11.27 10.75 -18.49
CA VAL A 292 -12.59 10.70 -19.16
C VAL A 292 -13.59 11.73 -18.61
N ASN A 293 -13.34 12.26 -17.41
CA ASN A 293 -14.18 13.26 -16.73
C ASN A 293 -13.57 14.67 -16.77
N GLY A 294 -12.51 14.90 -17.54
CA GLY A 294 -11.80 16.18 -17.64
C GLY A 294 -10.39 16.14 -17.06
N ASP A 295 -9.74 17.28 -17.04
CA ASP A 295 -8.38 17.44 -16.56
C ASP A 295 -8.33 17.50 -15.02
N VAL A 296 -7.48 16.66 -14.42
CA VAL A 296 -7.26 16.59 -12.96
C VAL A 296 -5.86 17.09 -12.62
N ARG A 297 -5.77 18.20 -11.91
CA ARG A 297 -4.50 18.69 -11.34
C ARG A 297 -4.20 17.95 -10.04
N GLY A 298 -2.96 17.49 -9.89
CA GLY A 298 -2.52 16.83 -8.66
C GLY A 298 -2.66 17.72 -7.41
N GLY A 299 -2.87 17.08 -6.25
CA GLY A 299 -3.15 17.74 -4.97
C GLY A 299 -2.19 17.41 -3.83
N LYS A 300 -1.06 16.74 -4.10
CA LYS A 300 -0.09 16.31 -3.07
C LYS A 300 0.17 17.40 -2.03
N GLY A 301 0.07 17.06 -0.75
CA GLY A 301 0.31 17.98 0.37
C GLY A 301 -0.90 18.83 0.75
N ASN A 302 -2.00 18.80 -0.02
CA ASN A 302 -3.25 19.49 0.27
C ASN A 302 -4.34 18.50 0.73
N THR A 303 -5.21 18.93 1.62
CA THR A 303 -6.32 18.10 2.15
C THR A 303 -7.52 17.99 1.20
N ILE A 304 -7.53 18.71 0.06
CA ILE A 304 -8.59 18.58 -0.95
C ILE A 304 -8.64 17.15 -1.53
N THR A 305 -9.73 16.81 -2.19
CA THR A 305 -9.94 15.48 -2.76
C THR A 305 -8.75 14.98 -3.60
N HIS A 306 -8.19 15.81 -4.48
CA HIS A 306 -7.03 15.43 -5.31
C HIS A 306 -5.73 15.18 -4.53
N GLY A 307 -5.65 15.59 -3.25
CA GLY A 307 -4.49 15.32 -2.41
C GLY A 307 -4.57 14.03 -1.61
N VAL A 308 -5.79 13.51 -1.42
CA VAL A 308 -6.05 12.38 -0.49
C VAL A 308 -6.70 11.17 -1.16
N HIS A 309 -7.34 11.33 -2.30
CA HIS A 309 -8.00 10.25 -3.04
C HIS A 309 -6.98 9.49 -3.87
N VAL A 310 -6.78 8.21 -3.53
CA VAL A 310 -5.74 7.36 -4.11
C VAL A 310 -6.32 6.10 -4.76
N PRO A 311 -5.64 5.51 -5.75
CA PRO A 311 -6.05 4.22 -6.29
C PRO A 311 -5.82 3.13 -5.24
N MET A 312 -6.74 2.16 -5.19
CA MET A 312 -6.59 0.97 -4.37
C MET A 312 -7.21 -0.24 -5.07
N ILE A 313 -6.46 -1.33 -5.13
CA ILE A 313 -6.86 -2.58 -5.79
C ILE A 313 -6.51 -3.75 -4.87
N ALA A 314 -7.35 -4.79 -4.82
CA ALA A 314 -7.04 -6.06 -4.20
C ALA A 314 -7.34 -7.22 -5.15
N SER A 315 -6.42 -8.18 -5.27
CA SER A 315 -6.60 -9.41 -6.04
C SER A 315 -6.27 -10.61 -5.17
N TRP A 316 -7.21 -11.54 -5.05
CA TRP A 316 -7.06 -12.78 -4.31
C TRP A 316 -7.96 -13.87 -4.91
N PRO A 317 -7.49 -14.64 -5.89
CA PRO A 317 -8.34 -15.52 -6.70
C PRO A 317 -9.14 -16.56 -5.89
N THR A 318 -8.60 -17.08 -4.78
CA THR A 318 -9.33 -18.00 -3.89
C THR A 318 -10.51 -17.36 -3.16
N LYS A 319 -10.46 -16.07 -2.87
CA LYS A 319 -11.48 -15.36 -2.09
C LYS A 319 -12.38 -14.48 -2.96
N ILE A 320 -11.81 -13.78 -3.92
CA ILE A 320 -12.53 -12.86 -4.82
C ILE A 320 -12.94 -13.65 -6.06
N LYS A 321 -14.15 -14.20 -6.06
CA LYS A 321 -14.64 -15.07 -7.14
C LYS A 321 -15.20 -14.32 -8.36
N LYS A 322 -15.52 -13.05 -8.19
CA LYS A 322 -16.04 -12.16 -9.25
C LYS A 322 -15.48 -10.76 -9.05
N PRO A 323 -15.25 -10.01 -10.11
CA PRO A 323 -14.86 -8.60 -10.01
C PRO A 323 -15.84 -7.79 -9.15
N VAL A 324 -15.31 -6.92 -8.30
CA VAL A 324 -16.09 -6.06 -7.42
C VAL A 324 -15.63 -4.61 -7.61
N ILE A 325 -16.58 -3.71 -7.82
CA ILE A 325 -16.37 -2.28 -7.63
C ILE A 325 -16.89 -1.94 -6.25
N TYR A 326 -15.99 -1.52 -5.34
CA TYR A 326 -16.35 -1.12 -3.99
C TYR A 326 -16.32 0.41 -3.89
N ASP A 327 -17.49 1.02 -3.68
CA ASP A 327 -17.68 2.46 -3.76
C ASP A 327 -17.88 3.17 -2.41
N SER A 328 -17.74 2.46 -1.29
CA SER A 328 -17.66 3.07 0.04
C SER A 328 -16.24 3.50 0.36
N VAL A 329 -16.12 4.42 1.32
CA VAL A 329 -14.79 4.92 1.73
C VAL A 329 -13.97 3.84 2.43
N VAL A 330 -12.64 3.89 2.20
CA VAL A 330 -11.64 3.02 2.83
C VAL A 330 -10.53 3.89 3.38
N ASP A 331 -10.09 3.60 4.60
CA ASP A 331 -8.96 4.27 5.27
C ASP A 331 -7.69 3.41 5.21
N LEU A 332 -6.52 4.01 5.23
CA LEU A 332 -5.25 3.27 5.31
C LEU A 332 -5.09 2.47 6.62
N THR A 333 -5.82 2.80 7.68
CA THR A 333 -5.86 1.99 8.91
C THR A 333 -6.48 0.61 8.69
N ASP A 334 -7.34 0.46 7.66
CA ASP A 334 -8.06 -0.78 7.35
C ASP A 334 -7.12 -1.91 6.89
N PHE A 335 -5.93 -1.58 6.40
CA PHE A 335 -4.93 -2.59 6.00
C PHE A 335 -4.46 -3.43 7.19
N TYR A 336 -4.12 -2.80 8.32
CA TYR A 336 -3.69 -3.52 9.52
C TYR A 336 -4.82 -4.41 10.07
N ALA A 337 -6.04 -3.88 10.14
CA ALA A 337 -7.23 -4.63 10.55
C ALA A 337 -7.50 -5.83 9.62
N THR A 338 -7.34 -5.64 8.30
CA THR A 338 -7.47 -6.71 7.30
C THR A 338 -6.42 -7.80 7.51
N PHE A 339 -5.17 -7.43 7.77
CA PHE A 339 -4.10 -8.39 8.03
C PHE A 339 -4.31 -9.13 9.35
N SER A 340 -4.79 -8.46 10.40
CA SER A 340 -5.18 -9.10 11.66
C SER A 340 -6.25 -10.17 11.44
N ASP A 341 -7.27 -9.88 10.64
CA ASP A 341 -8.36 -10.80 10.31
C ASP A 341 -7.84 -12.00 9.47
N ILE A 342 -7.00 -11.75 8.45
CA ILE A 342 -6.36 -12.82 7.65
C ILE A 342 -5.54 -13.77 8.53
N LEU A 343 -4.86 -13.23 9.53
CA LEU A 343 -4.03 -13.98 10.47
C LEU A 343 -4.84 -14.61 11.61
N ASN A 344 -6.13 -14.29 11.72
CA ASN A 344 -7.03 -14.69 12.81
C ASN A 344 -6.48 -14.29 14.19
N VAL A 345 -6.02 -13.06 14.31
CA VAL A 345 -5.55 -12.45 15.57
C VAL A 345 -6.38 -11.23 15.94
N ALA A 346 -6.30 -10.81 17.19
CA ALA A 346 -7.03 -9.62 17.64
C ALA A 346 -6.59 -8.36 16.88
N ASN A 347 -7.56 -7.55 16.45
CA ASN A 347 -7.30 -6.24 15.86
C ASN A 347 -7.15 -5.20 16.96
N ASP A 348 -5.96 -4.60 17.08
CA ASP A 348 -5.63 -3.50 17.98
C ASP A 348 -5.43 -2.16 17.23
N SER A 349 -5.86 -2.11 15.97
CA SER A 349 -5.81 -0.90 15.12
C SER A 349 -7.10 -0.07 15.20
N ASP A 350 -7.06 1.12 14.61
CA ASP A 350 -8.22 2.01 14.46
C ASP A 350 -9.08 1.67 13.21
N GLY A 351 -8.65 0.70 12.37
CA GLY A 351 -9.29 0.34 11.11
C GLY A 351 -10.29 -0.81 11.23
N GLU A 352 -10.98 -1.07 10.13
CA GLU A 352 -11.91 -2.18 9.95
C GLU A 352 -11.44 -3.13 8.84
N SER A 353 -11.69 -4.45 9.00
CA SER A 353 -11.24 -5.48 8.06
C SER A 353 -11.99 -5.43 6.72
N LEU A 354 -11.23 -5.51 5.62
CA LEU A 354 -11.74 -5.61 4.25
C LEU A 354 -12.04 -7.06 3.81
N VAL A 355 -11.72 -8.07 4.61
CA VAL A 355 -11.91 -9.50 4.28
C VAL A 355 -13.36 -9.83 3.93
N GLY A 356 -14.32 -9.16 4.60
CA GLY A 356 -15.74 -9.30 4.29
C GLY A 356 -16.08 -8.91 2.84
N ILE A 357 -15.40 -7.91 2.26
CA ILE A 357 -15.59 -7.48 0.86
C ILE A 357 -15.04 -8.55 -0.09
N PHE A 358 -13.86 -9.10 0.21
CA PHE A 358 -13.24 -10.15 -0.62
C PHE A 358 -14.12 -11.39 -0.74
N SER A 359 -14.84 -11.75 0.32
CA SER A 359 -15.77 -12.88 0.34
C SER A 359 -17.19 -12.55 -0.14
N GLY A 360 -17.47 -11.30 -0.46
CA GLY A 360 -18.81 -10.83 -0.88
C GLY A 360 -19.84 -10.77 0.25
N ASN A 361 -19.44 -10.94 1.50
CA ASN A 361 -20.36 -11.04 2.65
C ASN A 361 -20.68 -9.68 3.31
N LYS A 362 -19.88 -8.66 3.05
CA LYS A 362 -20.04 -7.33 3.64
C LYS A 362 -20.04 -6.26 2.56
N LYS A 363 -21.14 -5.49 2.46
CA LYS A 363 -21.27 -4.45 1.42
C LYS A 363 -20.63 -3.12 1.82
N ASN A 364 -20.72 -2.72 3.09
CA ASN A 364 -20.13 -1.48 3.61
C ASN A 364 -19.41 -1.79 4.92
N ILE A 365 -18.18 -1.31 5.05
CA ILE A 365 -17.36 -1.42 6.25
C ILE A 365 -17.54 -0.14 7.06
N SER A 366 -17.13 1.00 6.50
CA SER A 366 -17.33 2.31 7.10
C SER A 366 -18.11 3.23 6.16
N GLU A 367 -18.90 4.13 6.75
CA GLU A 367 -19.58 5.18 5.99
C GLU A 367 -18.74 6.47 5.92
N THR A 368 -17.74 6.59 6.76
CA THR A 368 -16.92 7.80 6.89
C THR A 368 -15.46 7.45 7.14
N VAL A 369 -14.56 8.32 6.68
CA VAL A 369 -13.12 8.31 6.97
C VAL A 369 -12.75 9.63 7.61
N THR A 370 -11.88 9.59 8.64
CA THR A 370 -11.33 10.80 9.25
C THR A 370 -9.82 10.87 9.04
N ILE A 371 -9.36 11.98 8.52
CA ILE A 371 -7.94 12.27 8.34
C ILE A 371 -7.49 13.32 9.36
N TYR A 372 -6.54 12.94 10.18
CA TYR A 372 -5.80 13.85 11.05
C TYR A 372 -4.47 14.18 10.37
N TYR A 373 -4.39 15.36 9.75
CA TYR A 373 -3.23 15.78 8.98
C TYR A 373 -2.44 16.86 9.70
N ASP A 374 -1.34 16.47 10.30
CA ASP A 374 -0.35 17.32 10.93
C ASP A 374 1.05 16.87 10.49
N PRO A 375 1.56 17.36 9.37
CA PRO A 375 2.80 16.85 8.77
C PRO A 375 4.05 17.15 9.61
N LYS A 376 3.99 18.12 10.53
CA LYS A 376 5.13 18.54 11.37
C LYS A 376 6.42 18.70 10.55
N TRP A 377 6.32 19.43 9.47
CA TRP A 377 7.37 19.67 8.50
C TRP A 377 7.38 21.13 8.07
N SER A 378 7.95 21.48 6.91
CA SER A 378 8.10 22.86 6.43
C SER A 378 6.81 23.70 6.50
N ILE A 379 6.94 25.02 6.64
CA ILE A 379 5.82 25.99 6.68
C ILE A 379 4.89 25.80 5.47
N ASN A 380 5.44 25.65 4.27
CA ASN A 380 4.67 25.52 3.02
C ASN A 380 3.69 24.33 3.01
N VAL A 381 4.04 23.24 3.68
CA VAL A 381 3.19 22.05 3.79
C VAL A 381 2.26 22.15 4.98
N SER A 382 2.73 22.76 6.06
CA SER A 382 1.97 22.94 7.30
C SER A 382 0.81 23.93 7.13
N ASN A 383 0.78 24.77 6.09
CA ASN A 383 -0.36 25.63 5.76
C ASN A 383 -1.65 24.83 5.45
N TYR A 384 -1.52 23.55 5.08
CA TYR A 384 -2.66 22.68 4.80
C TYR A 384 -2.98 21.72 5.96
N ARG A 385 -2.40 21.97 7.17
CA ARG A 385 -2.74 21.20 8.38
C ARG A 385 -4.23 21.35 8.66
N ASN A 386 -4.91 20.21 8.75
CA ASN A 386 -6.33 20.19 9.07
C ASN A 386 -6.77 18.79 9.56
N ILE A 387 -7.94 18.75 10.15
CA ILE A 387 -8.64 17.51 10.45
C ILE A 387 -9.95 17.58 9.70
N PHE A 388 -10.28 16.51 8.98
CA PHE A 388 -11.55 16.40 8.30
C PHE A 388 -12.12 15.00 8.37
N THR A 389 -13.44 14.92 8.33
CA THR A 389 -14.20 13.67 8.15
C THR A 389 -14.98 13.76 6.85
N GLN A 390 -14.95 12.71 6.05
CA GLN A 390 -15.71 12.65 4.81
C GLN A 390 -16.42 11.30 4.65
N ASN A 391 -17.54 11.34 3.93
CA ASN A 391 -18.09 10.17 3.27
C ASN A 391 -17.73 10.25 1.76
N LYS A 392 -18.37 9.43 0.91
CA LYS A 392 -18.09 9.45 -0.54
C LYS A 392 -18.48 10.74 -1.27
N ARG A 393 -19.25 11.64 -0.65
CA ARG A 393 -19.74 12.86 -1.29
C ARG A 393 -19.47 14.12 -0.51
N TYR A 394 -19.63 14.08 0.81
CA TYR A 394 -19.53 15.27 1.65
C TYR A 394 -18.30 15.21 2.54
N LYS A 395 -17.65 16.36 2.71
CA LYS A 395 -16.48 16.54 3.57
C LYS A 395 -16.73 17.67 4.56
N MET A 396 -16.39 17.43 5.82
CA MET A 396 -16.49 18.37 6.92
C MET A 396 -15.14 18.57 7.57
N TYR A 397 -14.65 19.79 7.59
CA TYR A 397 -13.42 20.19 8.25
C TYR A 397 -13.63 20.61 9.71
N LYS A 398 -12.60 20.47 10.53
CA LYS A 398 -12.63 20.87 11.96
C LYS A 398 -12.86 22.36 12.17
N ASN A 399 -12.50 23.22 11.19
CA ASN A 399 -12.75 24.65 11.19
C ASN A 399 -14.20 25.05 10.88
N GLY A 400 -15.08 24.08 10.57
CA GLY A 400 -16.49 24.31 10.30
C GLY A 400 -16.88 24.34 8.84
N GLU A 401 -15.94 24.29 7.90
CA GLU A 401 -16.22 24.23 6.47
C GLU A 401 -16.79 22.89 6.05
N PHE A 402 -17.85 22.92 5.25
CA PHE A 402 -18.59 21.76 4.79
C PHE A 402 -18.77 21.81 3.26
N TYR A 403 -18.37 20.76 2.56
CA TYR A 403 -18.32 20.70 1.11
C TYR A 403 -19.10 19.53 0.52
N ASP A 404 -19.70 19.73 -0.64
CA ASP A 404 -20.18 18.67 -1.53
C ASP A 404 -19.12 18.40 -2.61
N MET A 405 -18.27 17.41 -2.42
CA MET A 405 -17.15 17.07 -3.31
C MET A 405 -17.61 16.59 -4.70
N GLN A 406 -18.89 16.27 -4.88
CA GLN A 406 -19.42 15.91 -6.19
C GLN A 406 -19.60 17.13 -7.08
N SER A 407 -20.03 18.26 -6.53
CA SER A 407 -20.24 19.51 -7.26
C SER A 407 -19.05 20.45 -7.16
N ASP A 408 -18.20 20.30 -6.16
CA ASP A 408 -17.03 21.14 -5.86
C ASP A 408 -15.84 20.28 -5.41
N ILE A 409 -15.24 19.58 -6.36
CA ILE A 409 -14.13 18.67 -6.09
C ILE A 409 -12.84 19.38 -5.62
N LEU A 410 -12.71 20.68 -5.92
CA LEU A 410 -11.58 21.52 -5.49
C LEU A 410 -11.80 22.17 -4.13
N GLU A 411 -13.02 22.03 -3.57
CA GLU A 411 -13.37 22.54 -2.25
C GLU A 411 -13.15 24.06 -2.11
N GLU A 412 -13.61 24.80 -3.13
CA GLU A 412 -13.48 26.27 -3.20
C GLU A 412 -14.70 26.99 -2.62
N ASN A 413 -15.87 26.33 -2.55
CA ASN A 413 -17.15 26.92 -2.22
C ASN A 413 -17.86 26.14 -1.09
N PRO A 414 -17.56 26.44 0.18
CA PRO A 414 -18.21 25.74 1.28
C PRO A 414 -19.73 25.98 1.29
N LEU A 415 -20.50 24.94 1.57
CA LEU A 415 -21.95 24.99 1.68
C LEU A 415 -22.35 25.88 2.89
N LYS A 416 -23.27 26.82 2.65
CA LYS A 416 -23.74 27.76 3.69
C LYS A 416 -24.90 27.13 4.47
N GLU A 417 -24.90 27.28 5.78
CA GLU A 417 -25.91 26.70 6.69
C GLU A 417 -27.35 26.99 6.28
N LYS A 418 -27.63 28.23 5.84
CA LYS A 418 -28.98 28.65 5.43
C LYS A 418 -29.49 27.97 4.15
N ASP A 419 -28.60 27.40 3.36
CA ASP A 419 -28.91 26.82 2.04
C ASP A 419 -28.96 25.28 2.09
N LEU A 420 -28.66 24.67 3.26
CA LEU A 420 -28.65 23.23 3.44
C LEU A 420 -30.08 22.66 3.46
N SER A 421 -30.29 21.63 2.69
CA SER A 421 -31.45 20.74 2.83
C SER A 421 -31.43 19.99 4.16
N GLU A 422 -32.57 19.50 4.63
CA GLU A 422 -32.67 18.68 5.86
C GLU A 422 -31.76 17.44 5.79
N LYS A 423 -31.65 16.82 4.61
CA LYS A 423 -30.73 15.68 4.40
C LYS A 423 -29.27 16.07 4.61
N GLU A 424 -28.86 17.23 4.08
CA GLU A 424 -27.48 17.72 4.22
C GLU A 424 -27.16 18.12 5.67
N LYS A 425 -28.11 18.70 6.39
CA LYS A 425 -27.97 18.98 7.83
C LYS A 425 -27.70 17.68 8.62
N LEU A 426 -28.49 16.63 8.39
CA LEU A 426 -28.29 15.33 9.04
C LEU A 426 -26.91 14.71 8.70
N ILE A 427 -26.46 14.83 7.44
CA ILE A 427 -25.13 14.37 7.04
C ILE A 427 -24.04 15.19 7.75
N LYS A 428 -24.16 16.50 7.77
CA LYS A 428 -23.25 17.42 8.47
C LYS A 428 -23.12 17.07 9.94
N GLU A 429 -24.24 16.90 10.64
CA GLU A 429 -24.28 16.48 12.06
C GLU A 429 -23.54 15.14 12.27
N LYS A 430 -23.77 14.16 11.39
CA LYS A 430 -23.10 12.86 11.45
C LYS A 430 -21.58 13.03 11.30
N LEU A 431 -21.11 13.79 10.30
CA LEU A 431 -19.68 14.03 10.09
C LEU A 431 -19.06 14.81 11.24
N LEU A 432 -19.76 15.82 11.80
CA LEU A 432 -19.33 16.54 13.00
C LEU A 432 -19.19 15.63 14.22
N LYS A 433 -20.11 14.71 14.41
CA LYS A 433 -20.04 13.73 15.50
C LYS A 433 -18.81 12.83 15.37
N GLU A 434 -18.48 12.35 14.17
CA GLU A 434 -17.25 11.59 13.94
C GLU A 434 -16.01 12.46 14.18
N LEU A 435 -15.98 13.67 13.65
CA LEU A 435 -14.90 14.63 13.80
C LEU A 435 -14.63 15.03 15.25
N SER A 436 -15.69 15.05 16.11
CA SER A 436 -15.57 15.38 17.52
C SER A 436 -14.75 14.38 18.34
N LYS A 437 -14.58 13.15 17.84
CA LYS A 437 -13.77 12.09 18.48
C LYS A 437 -12.27 12.37 18.40
N PHE A 438 -11.85 13.31 17.54
CA PHE A 438 -10.44 13.60 17.28
C PHE A 438 -9.99 14.85 18.04
N PRO A 439 -8.78 14.85 18.65
CA PRO A 439 -8.23 16.02 19.31
C PRO A 439 -8.00 17.15 18.31
N SER A 440 -7.96 18.38 18.79
CA SER A 440 -7.55 19.53 17.98
C SER A 440 -6.07 19.47 17.64
N LEU A 441 -5.68 20.13 16.55
CA LEU A 441 -4.26 20.30 16.21
C LEU A 441 -3.57 21.13 17.30
N THR A 442 -2.37 20.70 17.68
CA THR A 442 -1.51 21.47 18.60
C THR A 442 -0.96 22.72 17.90
N GLN A 443 -0.64 23.79 18.65
CA GLN A 443 0.10 24.91 18.09
C GLN A 443 1.46 24.43 17.56
N LEU A 444 1.82 24.87 16.35
CA LEU A 444 3.14 24.63 15.80
C LEU A 444 4.10 25.73 16.26
N ASN A 445 5.17 25.34 16.92
CA ASN A 445 6.36 26.16 17.06
C ASN A 445 7.32 25.76 15.92
N LEU A 446 7.01 26.16 14.69
CA LEU A 446 7.94 26.03 13.58
C LEU A 446 8.92 27.19 13.68
N ASN A 447 10.19 26.93 13.92
CA ASN A 447 11.25 27.89 13.71
C ASN A 447 11.27 28.24 12.21
N GLU A 448 11.34 29.53 11.89
CA GLU A 448 11.24 30.08 10.52
C GLU A 448 12.42 29.68 9.60
N SER A 449 13.27 28.75 9.99
CA SER A 449 14.57 28.45 9.35
C SER A 449 14.68 27.03 8.79
N GLU A 450 13.59 26.49 8.14
CA GLU A 450 13.76 25.28 7.31
C GLU A 450 12.99 25.36 6.01
#